data_422bd5f0e42f8def2370ecdef42f1ace
#
_entry.id   422bd5f0e42f8def2370ecdef42f1ace
#
_cell.length_a   1.000
_cell.length_b   1.000
_cell.length_c   1.000
_cell.angle_alpha   90.00
_cell.angle_beta   90.00
_cell.angle_gamma   90.00
#
_symmetry.space_group_name_H-M   'P 1'
#
loop_
_entity.id
_entity.type
_entity.pdbx_description
1 polymer ?
#
loop_
_entity_poly.entity_id
_entity_poly.type
_entity_poly.pdbx_seq_one_letter_code
_entity_poly.pdbx_strand_id
1 'polypeptide(L)'
;MGWQLPILTDGNHTSAQIINIKTKEILNFISNGGVAVIAGFQGISTNNRITTLGRGGSDLSAVAIAKFFETDCCEIYTDVEGVLTTDPSIHKKAKKIDKISYEEMLEMASLGAKVLQPISVQASMIDDIPVHVRSVFLPSEAAVCITMSMLMLFFPRGSKIAAATPGLSATPTRVTFASCFE
;
A
#
# COMPACT_ATOMS: atom_id res chain seq x y z
N MET A 1 14.16 -6.24 -10.60
CA MET A 1 14.46 -4.85 -11.00
C MET A 1 13.22 -4.24 -11.64
N GLY A 2 13.00 -2.93 -11.51
CA GLY A 2 11.76 -2.27 -11.94
C GLY A 2 11.39 -2.38 -13.42
N TRP A 3 12.37 -2.68 -14.27
CA TRP A 3 12.12 -2.96 -15.69
C TRP A 3 11.69 -4.42 -15.98
N GLN A 4 11.92 -5.34 -15.04
CA GLN A 4 11.44 -6.72 -15.13
C GLN A 4 10.00 -6.86 -14.69
N LEU A 5 9.53 -5.90 -13.90
CA LEU A 5 8.14 -5.74 -13.52
C LEU A 5 7.57 -4.62 -14.35
N PRO A 6 6.57 -4.90 -15.12
CA PRO A 6 5.99 -3.88 -15.94
C PRO A 6 5.04 -3.00 -15.13
N ILE A 7 5.58 -2.25 -14.17
CA ILE A 7 4.93 -1.05 -13.66
C ILE A 7 5.10 -0.01 -14.78
N LEU A 8 4.09 0.08 -15.62
CA LEU A 8 4.08 1.03 -16.72
C LEU A 8 3.76 2.42 -16.19
N THR A 9 4.60 3.37 -16.54
CA THR A 9 4.46 4.77 -16.09
C THR A 9 4.39 5.72 -17.29
N ASP A 10 4.00 6.96 -17.00
CA ASP A 10 4.20 8.07 -17.93
C ASP A 10 5.69 8.42 -18.10
N GLY A 11 6.01 9.41 -18.92
CA GLY A 11 7.38 9.80 -19.24
C GLY A 11 8.05 10.75 -18.24
N ASN A 12 7.41 11.09 -17.11
CA ASN A 12 7.93 12.02 -16.12
C ASN A 12 8.95 11.34 -15.20
N HIS A 13 10.25 11.47 -15.48
CA HIS A 13 11.28 10.66 -14.84
C HIS A 13 11.41 10.78 -13.32
N THR A 14 11.05 11.90 -12.70
CA THR A 14 11.24 12.16 -11.26
C THR A 14 9.94 12.15 -10.45
N SER A 15 8.79 12.12 -11.14
CA SER A 15 7.45 12.10 -10.54
C SER A 15 6.47 11.36 -11.46
N ALA A 16 6.86 10.16 -11.86
CA ALA A 16 6.09 9.36 -12.80
C ALA A 16 4.79 8.87 -12.18
N GLN A 17 3.73 8.89 -12.97
CA GLN A 17 2.44 8.31 -12.60
C GLN A 17 2.32 6.88 -13.11
N ILE A 18 1.84 5.98 -12.26
CA ILE A 18 1.59 4.59 -12.64
C ILE A 18 0.34 4.53 -13.51
N ILE A 19 0.50 4.05 -14.74
CA ILE A 19 -0.59 3.88 -15.71
C ILE A 19 -1.17 2.48 -15.61
N ASN A 20 -0.31 1.46 -15.51
CA ASN A 20 -0.72 0.06 -15.51
C ASN A 20 0.34 -0.83 -14.87
N ILE A 21 -0.08 -2.00 -14.38
CA ILE A 21 0.82 -3.06 -13.89
C ILE A 21 0.40 -4.38 -14.57
N LYS A 22 1.34 -5.05 -15.23
CA LYS A 22 1.07 -6.36 -15.83
C LYS A 22 1.11 -7.44 -14.75
N THR A 23 -0.03 -7.90 -14.32
CA THR A 23 -0.17 -8.82 -13.17
C THR A 23 -0.13 -10.29 -13.54
N LYS A 24 -0.48 -10.65 -14.78
CA LYS A 24 -0.77 -12.03 -15.19
C LYS A 24 0.34 -13.05 -14.88
N GLU A 25 1.58 -12.71 -15.20
CA GLU A 25 2.73 -13.63 -14.99
C GLU A 25 3.03 -13.80 -13.51
N ILE A 26 2.92 -12.72 -12.73
CA ILE A 26 3.18 -12.71 -11.30
C ILE A 26 2.08 -13.49 -10.56
N LEU A 27 0.82 -13.26 -10.91
CA LEU A 27 -0.30 -14.02 -10.35
C LEU A 27 -0.17 -15.51 -10.62
N ASN A 28 0.24 -15.89 -11.83
CA ASN A 28 0.53 -17.28 -12.16
C ASN A 28 1.67 -17.87 -11.30
N PHE A 29 2.73 -17.10 -11.07
CA PHE A 29 3.84 -17.52 -10.22
C PHE A 29 3.42 -17.70 -8.76
N ILE A 30 2.65 -16.74 -8.23
CA ILE A 30 2.14 -16.78 -6.84
C ILE A 30 1.14 -17.93 -6.66
N SER A 31 0.23 -18.16 -7.63
CA SER A 31 -0.74 -19.25 -7.54
C SER A 31 -0.09 -20.64 -7.53
N ASN A 32 1.12 -20.76 -8.06
CA ASN A 32 1.93 -21.98 -7.96
C ASN A 32 2.80 -22.07 -6.68
N GLY A 33 2.52 -21.24 -5.68
CA GLY A 33 3.20 -21.21 -4.39
C GLY A 33 4.51 -20.40 -4.38
N GLY A 34 4.78 -19.62 -5.41
CA GLY A 34 5.94 -18.73 -5.49
C GLY A 34 5.76 -17.46 -4.65
N VAL A 35 6.88 -16.86 -4.23
CA VAL A 35 6.93 -15.55 -3.58
C VAL A 35 7.56 -14.54 -4.53
N ALA A 36 6.80 -13.53 -4.94
CA ALA A 36 7.28 -12.49 -5.84
C ALA A 36 7.87 -11.32 -5.04
N VAL A 37 9.16 -11.05 -5.24
CA VAL A 37 9.84 -9.87 -4.68
C VAL A 37 9.93 -8.79 -5.74
N ILE A 38 9.25 -7.68 -5.47
CA ILE A 38 9.06 -6.57 -6.41
C ILE A 38 9.83 -5.34 -5.93
N ALA A 39 10.65 -4.73 -6.79
CA ALA A 39 11.29 -3.47 -6.49
C ALA A 39 10.27 -2.33 -6.65
N GLY A 40 9.99 -1.62 -5.55
CA GLY A 40 9.16 -0.40 -5.56
C GLY A 40 9.90 0.83 -6.06
N PHE A 41 9.26 2.01 -5.95
CA PHE A 41 9.80 3.34 -6.27
C PHE A 41 10.04 3.61 -7.76
N GLN A 42 10.08 2.62 -8.60
CA GLN A 42 10.46 2.74 -10.01
C GLN A 42 9.47 2.04 -10.93
N GLY A 43 9.38 2.54 -12.15
CA GLY A 43 8.62 1.95 -13.23
C GLY A 43 9.35 2.06 -14.56
N ILE A 44 8.66 1.74 -15.62
CA ILE A 44 9.15 1.84 -16.99
C ILE A 44 8.17 2.65 -17.84
N SER A 45 8.67 3.64 -18.55
CA SER A 45 7.87 4.43 -19.46
C SER A 45 7.59 3.68 -20.77
N THR A 46 6.65 4.18 -21.55
CA THR A 46 6.31 3.65 -22.89
C THR A 46 7.52 3.60 -23.84
N ASN A 47 8.53 4.44 -23.58
CA ASN A 47 9.79 4.50 -24.34
C ASN A 47 10.85 3.55 -23.78
N ASN A 48 10.49 2.59 -22.93
CA ASN A 48 11.39 1.66 -22.27
C ASN A 48 12.49 2.32 -21.41
N ARG A 49 12.21 3.51 -20.85
CA ARG A 49 13.11 4.19 -19.94
C ARG A 49 12.65 4.01 -18.51
N ILE A 50 13.60 3.80 -17.59
CA ILE A 50 13.33 3.71 -16.16
C ILE A 50 12.88 5.08 -15.67
N THR A 51 11.80 5.10 -14.89
CA THR A 51 11.23 6.28 -14.24
C THR A 51 11.17 6.06 -12.74
N THR A 52 11.13 7.15 -11.97
CA THR A 52 10.92 7.12 -10.52
C THR A 52 9.64 7.83 -10.14
N LEU A 53 8.97 7.33 -9.11
CA LEU A 53 7.64 7.81 -8.71
C LEU A 53 7.70 9.04 -7.81
N GLY A 54 8.91 9.51 -7.46
CA GLY A 54 9.08 10.64 -6.58
C GLY A 54 8.98 10.28 -5.09
N ARG A 55 8.87 11.29 -4.23
CA ARG A 55 8.82 11.11 -2.77
C ARG A 55 7.64 10.23 -2.37
N GLY A 56 7.87 9.25 -1.48
CA GLY A 56 6.85 8.27 -1.08
C GLY A 56 6.52 7.23 -2.17
N GLY A 57 7.34 7.14 -3.21
CA GLY A 57 7.12 6.23 -4.33
C GLY A 57 7.14 4.75 -3.95
N SER A 58 7.81 4.37 -2.85
CA SER A 58 7.81 3.00 -2.34
C SER A 58 6.42 2.59 -1.84
N ASP A 59 5.83 3.38 -0.97
CA ASP A 59 4.49 3.14 -0.43
C ASP A 59 3.43 3.24 -1.54
N LEU A 60 3.59 4.22 -2.44
CA LEU A 60 2.73 4.35 -3.62
C LEU A 60 2.80 3.09 -4.51
N SER A 61 3.98 2.50 -4.69
CA SER A 61 4.14 1.25 -5.43
C SER A 61 3.39 0.11 -4.77
N ALA A 62 3.44 0.01 -3.43
CA ALA A 62 2.75 -1.02 -2.67
C ALA A 62 1.23 -0.93 -2.83
N VAL A 63 0.68 0.27 -2.65
CA VAL A 63 -0.76 0.54 -2.82
C VAL A 63 -1.20 0.24 -4.27
N ALA A 64 -0.43 0.70 -5.26
CA ALA A 64 -0.74 0.42 -6.66
C ALA A 64 -0.71 -1.08 -6.99
N ILE A 65 0.29 -1.81 -6.48
CA ILE A 65 0.35 -3.26 -6.62
C ILE A 65 -0.88 -3.90 -5.98
N ALA A 66 -1.24 -3.52 -4.75
CA ALA A 66 -2.42 -4.03 -4.07
C ALA A 66 -3.71 -3.81 -4.90
N LYS A 67 -3.87 -2.63 -5.51
CA LYS A 67 -4.98 -2.32 -6.42
C LYS A 67 -5.02 -3.25 -7.62
N PHE A 68 -3.93 -3.33 -8.37
CA PHE A 68 -3.88 -4.10 -9.63
C PHE A 68 -3.96 -5.61 -9.40
N PHE A 69 -3.62 -6.09 -8.21
CA PHE A 69 -3.76 -7.49 -7.80
C PHE A 69 -5.11 -7.77 -7.12
N GLU A 70 -5.96 -6.75 -6.96
CA GLU A 70 -7.27 -6.85 -6.29
C GLU A 70 -7.19 -7.51 -4.91
N THR A 71 -6.20 -7.10 -4.10
CA THR A 71 -5.98 -7.65 -2.78
C THR A 71 -6.91 -7.04 -1.73
N ASP A 72 -7.14 -7.75 -0.64
CA ASP A 72 -8.02 -7.31 0.45
C ASP A 72 -7.40 -6.16 1.27
N CYS A 73 -6.07 -6.11 1.36
CA CYS A 73 -5.33 -5.06 2.05
C CYS A 73 -3.89 -4.95 1.58
N CYS A 74 -3.28 -3.79 1.86
CA CYS A 74 -1.85 -3.54 1.69
C CYS A 74 -1.20 -3.47 3.08
N GLU A 75 -0.20 -4.30 3.36
CA GLU A 75 0.57 -4.24 4.61
C GLU A 75 1.90 -3.52 4.37
N ILE A 76 2.13 -2.42 5.09
CA ILE A 76 3.37 -1.65 5.07
C ILE A 76 4.13 -1.87 6.37
N TYR A 77 5.32 -2.43 6.27
CA TYR A 77 6.21 -2.66 7.40
C TYR A 77 7.23 -1.52 7.49
N THR A 78 7.33 -0.91 8.65
CA THR A 78 8.19 0.24 8.93
C THR A 78 8.95 0.06 10.26
N ASP A 79 9.93 0.92 10.53
CA ASP A 79 10.73 0.93 11.75
C ASP A 79 10.02 1.55 12.96
N VAL A 80 8.90 2.22 12.74
CA VAL A 80 8.07 2.79 13.81
C VAL A 80 6.97 1.82 14.24
N GLU A 81 6.42 2.01 15.43
CA GLU A 81 5.37 1.13 15.98
C GLU A 81 4.02 1.26 15.27
N GLY A 82 3.88 2.24 14.40
CA GLY A 82 2.66 2.55 13.67
C GLY A 82 2.34 4.05 13.70
N VAL A 83 1.09 4.40 13.50
CA VAL A 83 0.62 5.79 13.61
C VAL A 83 0.33 6.11 15.08
N LEU A 84 0.95 7.16 15.60
CA LEU A 84 0.81 7.62 16.96
C LEU A 84 0.04 8.94 17.01
N THR A 85 -0.59 9.24 18.14
CA THR A 85 -1.35 10.49 18.34
C THR A 85 -0.48 11.75 18.24
N THR A 86 0.81 11.63 18.46
CA THR A 86 1.84 12.67 18.29
C THR A 86 3.22 12.03 18.21
N ASP A 87 4.23 12.80 17.85
CA ASP A 87 5.63 12.36 17.85
C ASP A 87 6.08 12.01 19.29
N PRO A 88 6.53 10.77 19.57
CA PRO A 88 6.97 10.35 20.89
C PRO A 88 8.23 11.10 21.39
N SER A 89 9.01 11.69 20.49
CA SER A 89 10.13 12.55 20.86
C SER A 89 9.68 13.88 21.48
N ILE A 90 8.50 14.37 21.09
CA ILE A 90 7.88 15.59 21.61
C ILE A 90 7.07 15.27 22.87
N HIS A 91 6.28 14.18 22.82
CA HIS A 91 5.40 13.83 23.93
C HIS A 91 5.49 12.33 24.26
N LYS A 92 6.16 12.00 25.37
CA LYS A 92 6.43 10.61 25.80
C LYS A 92 5.19 9.75 26.08
N LYS A 93 4.00 10.37 26.21
CA LYS A 93 2.73 9.66 26.41
C LYS A 93 1.92 9.51 25.10
N ALA A 94 2.58 9.63 23.95
CA ALA A 94 1.96 9.34 22.66
C ALA A 94 1.35 7.94 22.68
N LYS A 95 0.13 7.81 22.13
CA LYS A 95 -0.59 6.53 22.07
C LYS A 95 -0.69 6.08 20.64
N LYS A 96 -0.57 4.78 20.44
CA LYS A 96 -0.81 4.14 19.14
C LYS A 96 -2.29 4.24 18.80
N ILE A 97 -2.58 4.56 17.55
CA ILE A 97 -3.92 4.61 16.99
C ILE A 97 -4.20 3.25 16.33
N ASP A 98 -5.27 2.57 16.73
CA ASP A 98 -5.62 1.25 16.17
C ASP A 98 -6.27 1.36 14.79
N LYS A 99 -7.11 2.37 14.61
CA LYS A 99 -7.82 2.67 13.36
C LYS A 99 -7.86 4.16 13.13
N ILE A 100 -7.64 4.55 11.88
CA ILE A 100 -7.70 5.94 11.45
C ILE A 100 -8.35 5.99 10.06
N SER A 101 -9.10 7.05 9.75
CA SER A 101 -9.66 7.25 8.42
C SER A 101 -8.59 7.72 7.43
N TYR A 102 -8.87 7.57 6.13
CA TYR A 102 -7.96 8.09 5.10
C TYR A 102 -7.80 9.61 5.21
N GLU A 103 -8.91 10.32 5.49
CA GLU A 103 -8.94 11.78 5.61
C GLU A 103 -8.07 12.24 6.79
N GLU A 104 -8.25 11.63 7.96
CA GLU A 104 -7.44 11.96 9.14
C GLU A 104 -5.96 11.65 8.92
N MET A 105 -5.66 10.49 8.31
CA MET A 105 -4.28 10.12 8.00
C MET A 105 -3.66 11.07 6.96
N LEU A 106 -4.43 11.51 5.96
CA LEU A 106 -3.99 12.45 4.94
C LEU A 106 -3.67 13.81 5.55
N GLU A 107 -4.50 14.30 6.47
CA GLU A 107 -4.23 15.53 7.20
C GLU A 107 -2.95 15.40 8.05
N MET A 108 -2.81 14.33 8.82
CA MET A 108 -1.61 14.08 9.62
C MET A 108 -0.35 14.02 8.76
N ALA A 109 -0.39 13.32 7.63
CA ALA A 109 0.73 13.21 6.70
C ALA A 109 1.07 14.57 6.05
N SER A 110 0.07 15.37 5.72
CA SER A 110 0.24 16.71 5.14
C SER A 110 0.83 17.70 6.14
N LEU A 111 0.55 17.54 7.42
CA LEU A 111 1.10 18.35 8.52
C LEU A 111 2.46 17.87 9.01
N GLY A 112 3.02 16.82 8.44
CA GLY A 112 4.38 16.38 8.70
C GLY A 112 4.53 15.09 9.48
N ALA A 113 3.48 14.30 9.67
CA ALA A 113 3.62 12.94 10.18
C ALA A 113 4.38 12.08 9.14
N LYS A 114 5.51 11.47 9.58
CA LYS A 114 6.47 10.84 8.67
C LYS A 114 6.19 9.35 8.40
N VAL A 115 5.09 8.81 8.91
CA VAL A 115 4.81 7.37 8.82
C VAL A 115 4.44 6.95 7.40
N LEU A 116 3.60 7.73 6.73
CA LEU A 116 3.22 7.56 5.33
C LEU A 116 3.28 8.90 4.60
N GLN A 117 3.59 8.85 3.32
CA GLN A 117 3.55 10.05 2.48
C GLN A 117 2.11 10.34 2.00
N PRO A 118 1.71 11.63 1.89
CA PRO A 118 0.35 12.01 1.48
C PRO A 118 -0.11 11.36 0.19
N ILE A 119 0.79 11.20 -0.78
CA ILE A 119 0.48 10.63 -2.09
C ILE A 119 0.04 9.15 -2.00
N SER A 120 0.63 8.36 -1.11
CA SER A 120 0.25 6.96 -0.92
C SER A 120 -1.09 6.82 -0.20
N VAL A 121 -1.36 7.69 0.79
CA VAL A 121 -2.65 7.76 1.49
C VAL A 121 -3.76 8.19 0.52
N GLN A 122 -3.51 9.17 -0.31
CA GLN A 122 -4.45 9.63 -1.32
C GLN A 122 -4.76 8.52 -2.34
N ALA A 123 -3.75 7.79 -2.79
CA ALA A 123 -3.94 6.67 -3.71
C ALA A 123 -4.77 5.55 -3.06
N SER A 124 -4.50 5.20 -1.79
CA SER A 124 -5.27 4.18 -1.09
C SER A 124 -6.72 4.61 -0.86
N MET A 125 -6.97 5.89 -0.59
CA MET A 125 -8.31 6.47 -0.45
C MET A 125 -9.11 6.40 -1.76
N ILE A 126 -8.50 6.80 -2.89
CA ILE A 126 -9.17 6.78 -4.21
C ILE A 126 -9.57 5.36 -4.61
N ASP A 127 -8.68 4.40 -4.36
CA ASP A 127 -8.87 3.01 -4.77
C ASP A 127 -9.53 2.15 -3.67
N ASP A 128 -9.84 2.74 -2.51
CA ASP A 128 -10.43 2.09 -1.33
C ASP A 128 -9.65 0.83 -0.91
N ILE A 129 -8.32 0.94 -0.87
CA ILE A 129 -7.42 -0.14 -0.45
C ILE A 129 -7.08 0.03 1.03
N PRO A 130 -7.54 -0.84 1.93
CA PRO A 130 -7.14 -0.78 3.34
C PRO A 130 -5.62 -0.91 3.49
N VAL A 131 -5.00 0.01 4.23
CA VAL A 131 -3.57 -0.02 4.49
C VAL A 131 -3.33 -0.37 5.96
N HIS A 132 -2.53 -1.40 6.19
CA HIS A 132 -2.12 -1.83 7.53
C HIS A 132 -0.67 -1.46 7.75
N VAL A 133 -0.40 -0.55 8.67
CA VAL A 133 0.96 -0.16 9.07
C VAL A 133 1.40 -1.04 10.24
N ARG A 134 2.53 -1.71 10.10
CA ARG A 134 3.11 -2.64 11.08
C ARG A 134 4.57 -2.31 11.37
N SER A 135 5.00 -2.60 12.58
CA SER A 135 6.42 -2.55 12.93
C SER A 135 7.15 -3.80 12.42
N VAL A 136 8.35 -3.60 11.84
CA VAL A 136 9.26 -4.72 11.51
C VAL A 136 9.84 -5.38 12.76
N PHE A 137 9.90 -4.64 13.87
CA PHE A 137 10.44 -5.13 15.14
C PHE A 137 9.40 -5.86 15.99
N LEU A 138 8.11 -5.56 15.81
CA LEU A 138 6.99 -6.10 16.58
C LEU A 138 5.88 -6.61 15.63
N PRO A 139 6.17 -7.56 14.75
CA PRO A 139 5.22 -7.98 13.72
C PRO A 139 3.98 -8.71 14.27
N SER A 140 4.05 -9.19 15.53
CA SER A 140 2.93 -9.84 16.23
C SER A 140 1.92 -8.86 16.82
N GLU A 141 2.29 -7.56 16.94
CA GLU A 141 1.37 -6.55 17.43
C GLU A 141 0.31 -6.17 16.40
N ALA A 142 -0.82 -5.66 16.89
CA ALA A 142 -1.90 -5.19 16.04
C ALA A 142 -1.43 -4.07 15.10
N ALA A 143 -1.76 -4.21 13.83
CA ALA A 143 -1.52 -3.16 12.84
C ALA A 143 -2.39 -1.93 13.11
N VAL A 144 -1.90 -0.77 12.69
CA VAL A 144 -2.78 0.39 12.52
C VAL A 144 -3.53 0.23 11.21
N CYS A 145 -4.84 0.22 11.26
CA CYS A 145 -5.69 0.06 10.08
C CYS A 145 -6.15 1.43 9.58
N ILE A 146 -5.82 1.75 8.33
CA ILE A 146 -6.25 2.97 7.63
C ILE A 146 -7.33 2.58 6.64
N THR A 147 -8.55 3.09 6.83
CA THR A 147 -9.73 2.72 6.03
C THR A 147 -10.65 3.92 5.85
N MET A 148 -11.71 3.76 5.06
CA MET A 148 -12.77 4.77 5.00
C MET A 148 -13.40 5.02 6.38
N SER A 149 -13.72 6.28 6.65
CA SER A 149 -14.46 6.66 7.86
C SER A 149 -15.81 5.95 7.90
N MET A 150 -16.15 5.37 9.04
CA MET A 150 -17.38 4.59 9.27
C MET A 150 -18.66 5.43 9.23
N LEU A 151 -18.62 6.68 8.84
CA LEU A 151 -19.78 7.61 8.82
C LEU A 151 -20.50 7.68 7.47
N MET A 152 -20.17 6.86 6.50
CA MET A 152 -20.98 6.70 5.28
C MET A 152 -21.87 5.48 5.43
N LEU A 153 -23.11 5.76 5.85
CA LEU A 153 -24.27 4.90 5.86
C LEU A 153 -24.31 3.88 4.72
N PHE A 154 -24.43 2.62 5.11
CA PHE A 154 -25.15 1.55 4.44
C PHE A 154 -25.44 1.75 2.93
N PHE A 155 -24.42 1.59 2.12
CA PHE A 155 -24.60 1.01 0.80
C PHE A 155 -23.91 -0.35 0.83
N PRO A 156 -24.62 -1.46 0.61
CA PRO A 156 -23.97 -2.73 0.40
C PRO A 156 -23.08 -2.54 -0.83
N ARG A 157 -21.76 -2.62 -0.64
CA ARG A 157 -20.84 -2.77 -1.77
C ARG A 157 -21.40 -3.89 -2.63
N GLY A 158 -21.66 -3.57 -3.89
CA GLY A 158 -22.08 -4.60 -4.83
C GLY A 158 -21.11 -5.77 -4.68
N SER A 159 -21.69 -6.93 -4.37
CA SER A 159 -20.97 -8.18 -4.21
C SER A 159 -20.00 -8.32 -5.36
N LYS A 160 -18.72 -8.04 -5.13
CA LYS A 160 -17.68 -8.56 -5.99
C LYS A 160 -17.86 -10.07 -5.89
N ILE A 161 -18.37 -10.66 -6.93
CA ILE A 161 -18.58 -12.10 -7.05
C ILE A 161 -17.23 -12.71 -6.75
N ALA A 162 -17.10 -13.31 -5.56
CA ALA A 162 -16.05 -14.26 -5.32
C ALA A 162 -16.26 -15.35 -6.37
N ALA A 163 -15.46 -15.33 -7.42
CA ALA A 163 -15.35 -16.45 -8.32
C ALA A 163 -14.80 -17.58 -7.47
N ALA A 164 -15.73 -18.35 -6.91
CA ALA A 164 -15.44 -19.55 -6.15
C ALA A 164 -14.76 -20.53 -7.11
N THR A 165 -13.46 -20.55 -7.13
CA THR A 165 -12.70 -21.73 -7.50
C THR A 165 -12.86 -22.72 -6.33
N PRO A 166 -13.53 -23.85 -6.54
CA PRO A 166 -13.72 -24.81 -5.48
C PRO A 166 -12.35 -25.42 -5.14
N GLY A 167 -11.85 -25.15 -3.95
CA GLY A 167 -10.70 -25.86 -3.41
C GLY A 167 -9.59 -25.06 -2.75
N LEU A 168 -9.59 -23.72 -2.77
CA LEU A 168 -8.64 -22.96 -1.95
C LEU A 168 -9.36 -22.42 -0.70
N SER A 169 -8.84 -22.79 0.47
CA SER A 169 -9.19 -22.15 1.74
C SER A 169 -8.99 -20.64 1.58
N ALA A 170 -10.02 -19.85 1.91
CA ALA A 170 -10.00 -18.40 1.81
C ALA A 170 -9.02 -17.79 2.83
N THR A 171 -7.72 -17.84 2.51
CA THR A 171 -6.75 -16.97 3.14
C THR A 171 -6.85 -15.60 2.45
N PRO A 172 -7.03 -14.52 3.20
CA PRO A 172 -7.12 -13.18 2.62
C PRO A 172 -5.86 -12.91 1.79
N THR A 173 -6.07 -12.46 0.55
CA THR A 173 -4.97 -12.10 -0.34
C THR A 173 -4.33 -10.80 0.16
N ARG A 174 -3.08 -10.86 0.59
CA ARG A 174 -2.34 -9.74 1.15
C ARG A 174 -1.13 -9.43 0.29
N VAL A 175 -0.88 -8.15 0.07
CA VAL A 175 0.39 -7.67 -0.43
C VAL A 175 1.18 -7.13 0.75
N THR A 176 2.34 -7.72 1.01
CA THR A 176 3.24 -7.31 2.08
C THR A 176 4.38 -6.52 1.48
N PHE A 177 4.60 -5.34 1.99
CA PHE A 177 5.67 -4.46 1.56
C PHE A 177 6.52 -4.04 2.75
N ALA A 178 7.83 -4.28 2.66
CA ALA A 178 8.79 -3.70 3.59
C ALA A 178 9.34 -2.42 2.97
N SER A 179 9.06 -1.25 3.55
CA SER A 179 9.70 -0.02 3.12
C SER A 179 11.18 -0.10 3.49
N CYS A 180 12.06 -0.02 2.48
CA CYS A 180 13.46 0.27 2.74
C CYS A 180 13.54 1.72 3.20
N PHE A 181 14.13 1.91 4.39
CA PHE A 181 14.35 3.20 5.01
C PHE A 181 15.02 4.17 4.04
N GLU A 182 14.49 5.38 3.92
CA GLU A 182 15.16 6.56 3.41
C GLU A 182 15.70 7.39 4.56
#